data_7a35a60a1f543d34919574235f0790fb
#
_entry.id   7a35a60a1f543d34919574235f0790fb
#
_cell.length_a   1.000
_cell.length_b   1.000
_cell.length_c   1.000
_cell.angle_alpha   90.00
_cell.angle_beta   90.00
_cell.angle_gamma   90.00
#
_symmetry.space_group_name_H-M   'P 1'
#
loop_
_entity.id
_entity.type
_entity.pdbx_description
1 polymer ?
#
loop_
_entity_poly.entity_id
_entity_poly.type
_entity_poly.pdbx_seq_one_letter_code
_entity_poly.pdbx_strand_id
1 'polypeptide(L)'
;MSVHVRHRYTEAPTLETSRLRLRAHQPGDLSEYVLMWADPNVVRYTIGEPSPPQRTWMRLLGHRGHWSVLGFGYWAVEAKETGRYIGELGFGYFKRDLHASVDTVPELGWALVPSAHGKGYATEALRAVLAWGEAHFESDRMVCIIDPGNDVSARVADKLGFREYTRVANKQGHAKILLERYRG
;
A
#
# COMPACT_ATOMS: atom_id res chain seq x y z
N MET A 1 9.83 -7.55 -17.58
CA MET A 1 10.79 -7.09 -16.56
C MET A 1 10.07 -7.13 -15.23
N SER A 2 10.76 -7.40 -14.12
CA SER A 2 10.20 -7.54 -12.77
C SER A 2 10.91 -6.57 -11.82
N VAL A 3 10.24 -6.18 -10.74
CA VAL A 3 10.88 -5.48 -9.63
C VAL A 3 11.91 -6.41 -9.00
N HIS A 4 13.16 -5.94 -8.86
CA HIS A 4 14.25 -6.74 -8.31
C HIS A 4 14.46 -6.42 -6.83
N VAL A 5 14.67 -7.48 -6.03
CA VAL A 5 14.94 -7.42 -4.59
C VAL A 5 16.29 -8.03 -4.26
N ARG A 6 17.03 -7.43 -3.33
CA ARG A 6 18.34 -7.94 -2.85
C ARG A 6 18.20 -9.19 -2.00
N HIS A 7 17.09 -9.30 -1.27
CA HIS A 7 16.74 -10.46 -0.46
C HIS A 7 15.28 -10.77 -0.63
N ARG A 8 14.95 -12.06 -0.80
CA ARG A 8 13.57 -12.51 -1.04
C ARG A 8 12.97 -13.05 0.25
N TYR A 9 11.93 -12.39 0.72
CA TYR A 9 11.11 -12.87 1.82
C TYR A 9 9.97 -13.74 1.31
N THR A 10 9.63 -14.79 2.03
CA THR A 10 8.47 -15.64 1.71
C THR A 10 7.19 -15.20 2.42
N GLU A 11 7.34 -14.38 3.46
CA GLU A 11 6.25 -13.71 4.16
C GLU A 11 6.67 -12.33 4.66
N ALA A 12 5.71 -11.50 5.04
CA ALA A 12 5.98 -10.15 5.56
C ALA A 12 6.77 -10.24 6.87
N PRO A 13 7.98 -9.66 6.95
CA PRO A 13 8.68 -9.52 8.22
C PRO A 13 7.90 -8.58 9.14
N THR A 14 7.97 -8.79 10.45
CA THR A 14 7.37 -7.86 11.39
C THR A 14 8.21 -6.58 11.47
N LEU A 15 7.55 -5.42 11.28
CA LEU A 15 8.14 -4.11 11.51
C LEU A 15 7.41 -3.44 12.68
N GLU A 16 8.19 -2.89 13.59
CA GLU A 16 7.67 -2.21 14.78
C GLU A 16 7.93 -0.71 14.68
N THR A 17 6.91 0.08 15.00
CA THR A 17 7.05 1.53 15.21
C THR A 17 6.67 1.89 16.65
N SER A 18 6.59 3.16 17.00
CA SER A 18 6.19 3.56 18.34
C SER A 18 4.76 3.10 18.70
N ARG A 19 3.83 3.19 17.75
CA ARG A 19 2.40 2.92 17.98
C ARG A 19 1.84 1.75 17.19
N LEU A 20 2.60 1.23 16.22
CA LEU A 20 2.08 0.27 15.25
C LEU A 20 2.97 -0.98 15.19
N ARG A 21 2.32 -2.11 14.86
CA ARG A 21 2.94 -3.33 14.41
C ARG A 21 2.49 -3.60 12.98
N LEU A 22 3.44 -3.74 12.08
CA LEU A 22 3.21 -4.16 10.70
C LEU A 22 3.59 -5.64 10.61
N ARG A 23 2.66 -6.48 10.19
CA ARG A 23 2.83 -7.93 10.16
C ARG A 23 2.20 -8.56 8.92
N ALA A 24 2.44 -9.84 8.73
CA ALA A 24 1.74 -10.59 7.70
C ALA A 24 0.22 -10.57 7.95
N HIS A 25 -0.57 -10.51 6.87
CA HIS A 25 -2.02 -10.70 6.94
C HIS A 25 -2.33 -12.12 7.45
N GLN A 26 -3.35 -12.24 8.30
CA GLN A 26 -3.80 -13.49 8.90
C GLN A 26 -5.27 -13.74 8.59
N PRO A 27 -5.73 -14.99 8.54
CA PRO A 27 -7.17 -15.29 8.38
C PRO A 27 -8.06 -14.60 9.42
N GLY A 28 -7.55 -14.39 10.63
CA GLY A 28 -8.25 -13.68 11.72
C GLY A 28 -8.51 -12.20 11.44
N ASP A 29 -7.80 -11.59 10.48
CA ASP A 29 -8.01 -10.19 10.10
C ASP A 29 -9.27 -10.01 9.22
N LEU A 30 -9.84 -11.11 8.68
CA LEU A 30 -10.86 -11.05 7.65
C LEU A 30 -12.07 -10.21 8.04
N SER A 31 -12.54 -10.29 9.27
CA SER A 31 -13.73 -9.56 9.73
C SER A 31 -13.54 -8.04 9.63
N GLU A 32 -12.43 -7.53 10.17
CA GLU A 32 -12.10 -6.10 10.11
C GLU A 32 -11.70 -5.66 8.70
N TYR A 33 -11.07 -6.54 7.96
CA TYR A 33 -10.69 -6.33 6.57
C TYR A 33 -11.91 -6.18 5.63
N VAL A 34 -12.94 -7.02 5.81
CA VAL A 34 -14.21 -6.90 5.07
C VAL A 34 -14.91 -5.59 5.40
N LEU A 35 -14.99 -5.20 6.68
CA LEU A 35 -15.58 -3.92 7.09
C LEU A 35 -14.82 -2.73 6.46
N MET A 36 -13.50 -2.76 6.45
CA MET A 36 -12.69 -1.70 5.82
C MET A 36 -12.98 -1.57 4.32
N TRP A 37 -12.98 -2.67 3.57
CA TRP A 37 -13.17 -2.64 2.12
C TRP A 37 -14.65 -2.52 1.70
N ALA A 38 -15.59 -2.58 2.64
CA ALA A 38 -17.00 -2.24 2.45
C ALA A 38 -17.31 -0.76 2.75
N ASP A 39 -16.38 -0.03 3.39
CA ASP A 39 -16.59 1.38 3.77
C ASP A 39 -16.43 2.32 2.55
N PRO A 40 -17.48 3.09 2.18
CA PRO A 40 -17.42 4.02 1.05
C PRO A 40 -16.28 5.05 1.14
N ASN A 41 -15.90 5.48 2.34
CA ASN A 41 -14.82 6.45 2.53
C ASN A 41 -13.44 5.87 2.23
N VAL A 42 -13.27 4.54 2.41
CA VAL A 42 -12.03 3.83 2.07
C VAL A 42 -11.97 3.56 0.57
N VAL A 43 -13.07 3.08 0.00
CA VAL A 43 -13.06 2.60 -1.40
C VAL A 43 -13.16 3.70 -2.43
N ARG A 44 -13.70 4.86 -2.10
CA ARG A 44 -13.94 5.99 -3.01
C ARG A 44 -12.76 6.31 -3.92
N TYR A 45 -11.54 6.33 -3.38
CA TYR A 45 -10.32 6.70 -4.10
C TYR A 45 -9.37 5.51 -4.35
N THR A 46 -9.82 4.30 -4.06
CA THR A 46 -9.01 3.09 -4.24
C THR A 46 -9.60 2.19 -5.33
N ILE A 47 -10.64 1.45 -5.02
CA ILE A 47 -11.30 0.52 -5.95
C ILE A 47 -12.63 1.06 -6.51
N GLY A 48 -13.11 2.20 -6.01
CA GLY A 48 -14.28 2.93 -6.51
C GLY A 48 -15.61 2.50 -5.89
N GLU A 49 -15.76 1.25 -5.48
CA GLU A 49 -16.99 0.66 -4.94
C GLU A 49 -16.72 -0.29 -3.78
N PRO A 50 -17.67 -0.50 -2.86
CA PRO A 50 -17.57 -1.49 -1.80
C PRO A 50 -17.27 -2.90 -2.33
N SER A 51 -16.30 -3.56 -1.71
CA SER A 51 -15.86 -4.90 -2.10
C SER A 51 -16.69 -5.97 -1.39
N PRO A 52 -17.26 -6.96 -2.11
CA PRO A 52 -17.94 -8.08 -1.46
C PRO A 52 -16.94 -8.95 -0.68
N PRO A 53 -17.40 -9.66 0.38
CA PRO A 53 -16.53 -10.48 1.25
C PRO A 53 -15.65 -11.48 0.49
N GLN A 54 -16.17 -12.14 -0.53
CA GLN A 54 -15.40 -13.08 -1.36
C GLN A 54 -14.21 -12.39 -2.04
N ARG A 55 -14.42 -11.21 -2.65
CA ARG A 55 -13.36 -10.46 -3.32
C ARG A 55 -12.31 -9.97 -2.30
N THR A 56 -12.79 -9.56 -1.13
CA THR A 56 -11.92 -9.12 -0.03
C THR A 56 -11.08 -10.29 0.51
N TRP A 57 -11.65 -11.48 0.65
CA TRP A 57 -10.90 -12.69 0.99
C TRP A 57 -9.80 -13.00 -0.03
N MET A 58 -10.12 -12.97 -1.32
CA MET A 58 -9.12 -13.19 -2.37
C MET A 58 -8.02 -12.14 -2.37
N ARG A 59 -8.34 -10.90 -2.00
CA ARG A 59 -7.35 -9.83 -1.83
C ARG A 59 -6.38 -10.13 -0.68
N LEU A 60 -6.90 -10.56 0.47
CA LEU A 60 -6.07 -10.96 1.61
C LEU A 60 -5.11 -12.10 1.24
N LEU A 61 -5.61 -13.13 0.56
CA LEU A 61 -4.78 -14.23 0.05
C LEU A 61 -3.75 -13.72 -0.97
N GLY A 62 -4.12 -12.77 -1.82
CA GLY A 62 -3.24 -12.12 -2.79
C GLY A 62 -2.07 -11.41 -2.12
N HIS A 63 -2.27 -10.75 -0.97
CA HIS A 63 -1.17 -10.14 -0.22
C HIS A 63 -0.18 -11.18 0.32
N ARG A 64 -0.67 -12.31 0.82
CA ARG A 64 0.20 -13.44 1.19
C ARG A 64 0.96 -13.97 -0.02
N GLY A 65 0.27 -14.10 -1.17
CA GLY A 65 0.86 -14.53 -2.43
C GLY A 65 1.96 -13.60 -2.93
N HIS A 66 1.80 -12.28 -2.81
CA HIS A 66 2.84 -11.31 -3.19
C HIS A 66 4.16 -11.59 -2.47
N TRP A 67 4.14 -11.77 -1.15
CA TRP A 67 5.34 -12.09 -0.38
C TRP A 67 5.99 -13.38 -0.83
N SER A 68 5.21 -14.43 -0.98
CA SER A 68 5.72 -15.75 -1.38
C SER A 68 6.30 -15.73 -2.80
N VAL A 69 5.63 -15.05 -3.75
CA VAL A 69 5.98 -15.07 -5.17
C VAL A 69 7.00 -14.00 -5.54
N LEU A 70 6.89 -12.79 -4.97
CA LEU A 70 7.70 -11.64 -5.36
C LEU A 70 8.82 -11.31 -4.34
N GLY A 71 8.69 -11.75 -3.09
CA GLY A 71 9.63 -11.42 -2.02
C GLY A 71 9.38 -10.07 -1.35
N PHE A 72 8.25 -9.42 -1.68
CA PHE A 72 7.75 -8.19 -1.07
C PHE A 72 6.22 -8.13 -1.21
N GLY A 73 5.58 -7.26 -0.45
CA GLY A 73 4.11 -7.16 -0.47
C GLY A 73 3.57 -6.11 0.48
N TYR A 74 2.32 -6.30 0.84
CA TYR A 74 1.61 -5.47 1.82
C TYR A 74 1.66 -6.09 3.20
N TRP A 75 1.75 -5.23 4.20
CA TRP A 75 1.60 -5.55 5.61
C TRP A 75 0.18 -5.24 6.07
N ALA A 76 -0.34 -6.06 6.97
CA ALA A 76 -1.42 -5.68 7.86
C ALA A 76 -0.88 -4.72 8.93
N VAL A 77 -1.61 -3.66 9.22
CA VAL A 77 -1.27 -2.68 10.24
C VAL A 77 -2.13 -2.90 11.47
N GLU A 78 -1.48 -3.12 12.60
CA GLU A 78 -2.10 -3.31 13.91
C GLU A 78 -1.73 -2.14 14.82
N ALA A 79 -2.72 -1.55 15.48
CA ALA A 79 -2.50 -0.55 16.52
C ALA A 79 -2.11 -1.24 17.82
N LYS A 80 -0.91 -0.98 18.36
CA LYS A 80 -0.38 -1.63 19.57
C LYS A 80 -1.26 -1.45 20.82
N GLU A 81 -1.86 -0.27 20.94
CA GLU A 81 -2.73 0.07 22.07
C GLU A 81 -3.95 -0.85 22.18
N THR A 82 -4.51 -1.28 21.05
CA THR A 82 -5.77 -2.04 21.01
C THR A 82 -5.62 -3.46 20.49
N GLY A 83 -4.49 -3.80 19.90
CA GLY A 83 -4.26 -5.05 19.17
C GLY A 83 -5.12 -5.21 17.92
N ARG A 84 -5.85 -4.16 17.49
CA ARG A 84 -6.78 -4.24 16.36
C ARG A 84 -6.09 -3.96 15.02
N TYR A 85 -6.55 -4.66 14.01
CA TYR A 85 -6.26 -4.33 12.62
C TYR A 85 -6.84 -2.95 12.28
N ILE A 86 -6.02 -2.07 11.69
CA ILE A 86 -6.43 -0.72 11.30
C ILE A 86 -6.18 -0.39 9.84
N GLY A 87 -5.67 -1.33 9.06
CA GLY A 87 -5.43 -1.11 7.64
C GLY A 87 -4.32 -1.95 7.05
N GLU A 88 -3.97 -1.61 5.82
CA GLU A 88 -2.88 -2.23 5.08
C GLU A 88 -2.04 -1.21 4.34
N LEU A 89 -0.78 -1.50 4.13
CA LEU A 89 0.12 -0.71 3.33
C LEU A 89 1.36 -1.52 2.93
N GLY A 90 2.05 -1.08 1.90
CA GLY A 90 3.22 -1.79 1.44
C GLY A 90 3.51 -1.57 -0.03
N PHE A 91 4.36 -2.44 -0.57
CA PHE A 91 4.73 -2.40 -1.97
C PHE A 91 3.99 -3.47 -2.77
N GLY A 92 3.54 -3.12 -3.97
CA GLY A 92 2.91 -4.04 -4.90
C GLY A 92 3.56 -4.02 -6.27
N TYR A 93 3.29 -5.07 -7.01
CA TYR A 93 3.54 -5.16 -8.44
C TYR A 93 2.28 -5.72 -9.10
N PHE A 94 1.40 -4.83 -9.52
CA PHE A 94 0.04 -5.20 -9.92
C PHE A 94 -0.11 -5.38 -11.42
N LYS A 95 0.97 -5.22 -12.21
CA LYS A 95 0.95 -5.27 -13.68
C LYS A 95 -0.18 -4.40 -14.25
N ARG A 96 -0.29 -3.18 -13.71
CA ARG A 96 -1.29 -2.23 -14.17
C ARG A 96 -0.91 -1.79 -15.57
N ASP A 97 -1.79 -1.99 -16.51
CA ASP A 97 -1.65 -1.44 -17.85
C ASP A 97 -2.05 0.05 -17.82
N LEU A 98 -1.23 0.82 -17.10
CA LEU A 98 -1.47 2.22 -16.83
C LEU A 98 -0.44 3.13 -17.52
N HIS A 99 0.84 2.86 -17.30
CA HIS A 99 1.95 3.62 -17.88
C HIS A 99 3.25 2.81 -17.74
N ALA A 100 4.05 2.73 -18.79
CA ALA A 100 5.27 1.93 -18.81
C ALA A 100 6.28 2.28 -17.70
N SER A 101 6.26 3.53 -17.21
CA SER A 101 7.18 3.98 -16.16
C SER A 101 6.94 3.37 -14.77
N VAL A 102 5.81 2.68 -14.55
CA VAL A 102 5.51 2.00 -13.28
C VAL A 102 5.72 0.49 -13.36
N ASP A 103 5.98 -0.07 -14.55
CA ASP A 103 6.02 -1.52 -14.76
C ASP A 103 7.24 -2.23 -14.17
N THR A 104 8.27 -1.49 -13.77
CA THR A 104 9.55 -2.05 -13.31
C THR A 104 10.01 -1.50 -11.95
N VAL A 105 9.15 -0.73 -11.29
CA VAL A 105 9.46 -0.09 -10.01
C VAL A 105 8.46 -0.50 -8.93
N PRO A 106 8.86 -0.58 -7.65
CA PRO A 106 7.93 -0.88 -6.57
C PRO A 106 6.88 0.24 -6.42
N GLU A 107 5.60 -0.16 -6.46
CA GLU A 107 4.47 0.73 -6.22
C GLU A 107 4.08 0.72 -4.74
N LEU A 108 4.24 1.84 -4.05
CA LEU A 108 3.81 2.02 -2.68
C LEU A 108 2.31 2.34 -2.64
N GLY A 109 1.57 1.65 -1.76
CA GLY A 109 0.16 1.92 -1.56
C GLY A 109 -0.26 1.73 -0.10
N TRP A 110 -1.39 2.34 0.27
CA TRP A 110 -1.94 2.28 1.62
C TRP A 110 -3.45 2.48 1.64
N ALA A 111 -4.09 1.84 2.61
CA ALA A 111 -5.48 2.07 3.00
C ALA A 111 -5.63 1.83 4.50
N LEU A 112 -6.26 2.76 5.21
CA LEU A 112 -6.56 2.64 6.64
C LEU A 112 -8.06 2.82 6.87
N VAL A 113 -8.57 2.19 7.94
CA VAL A 113 -9.95 2.40 8.40
C VAL A 113 -10.18 3.88 8.76
N PRO A 114 -11.38 4.44 8.59
CA PRO A 114 -11.65 5.86 8.85
C PRO A 114 -11.30 6.29 10.28
N SER A 115 -11.51 5.41 11.26
CA SER A 115 -11.18 5.69 12.68
C SER A 115 -9.68 5.87 12.94
N ALA A 116 -8.81 5.48 12.00
CA ALA A 116 -7.36 5.65 12.06
C ALA A 116 -6.89 6.93 11.33
N HIS A 117 -7.77 7.62 10.60
CA HIS A 117 -7.42 8.83 9.87
C HIS A 117 -7.10 10.00 10.82
N GLY A 118 -6.29 10.96 10.35
CA GLY A 118 -5.93 12.16 11.11
C GLY A 118 -4.94 11.95 12.27
N LYS A 119 -4.62 10.70 12.63
CA LYS A 119 -3.76 10.33 13.77
C LYS A 119 -2.27 10.20 13.42
N GLY A 120 -1.91 10.40 12.15
CA GLY A 120 -0.53 10.27 11.68
C GLY A 120 -0.06 8.82 11.46
N TYR A 121 -0.91 7.82 11.64
CA TYR A 121 -0.58 6.39 11.52
C TYR A 121 -0.07 6.03 10.11
N ALA A 122 -0.69 6.53 9.05
CA ALA A 122 -0.22 6.28 7.70
C ALA A 122 1.23 6.74 7.50
N THR A 123 1.54 7.98 7.90
CA THR A 123 2.91 8.53 7.75
C THR A 123 3.92 7.77 8.61
N GLU A 124 3.56 7.36 9.83
CA GLU A 124 4.41 6.58 10.72
C GLU A 124 4.75 5.21 10.12
N ALA A 125 3.73 4.46 9.72
CA ALA A 125 3.89 3.14 9.13
C ALA A 125 4.66 3.19 7.79
N LEU A 126 4.31 4.13 6.92
CA LEU A 126 4.94 4.25 5.61
C LEU A 126 6.43 4.65 5.69
N ARG A 127 6.85 5.40 6.73
CA ARG A 127 8.28 5.65 6.96
C ARG A 127 9.05 4.35 7.24
N ALA A 128 8.49 3.46 8.05
CA ALA A 128 9.11 2.16 8.33
C ALA A 128 9.16 1.29 7.06
N VAL A 129 8.08 1.28 6.27
CA VAL A 129 8.02 0.54 5.00
C VAL A 129 8.98 1.10 3.96
N LEU A 130 9.12 2.42 3.87
CA LEU A 130 10.08 3.06 2.97
C LEU A 130 11.52 2.71 3.36
N ALA A 131 11.89 2.79 4.65
CA ALA A 131 13.19 2.39 5.12
C ALA A 131 13.48 0.91 4.80
N TRP A 132 12.49 0.03 4.99
CA TRP A 132 12.59 -1.36 4.55
C TRP A 132 12.81 -1.47 3.04
N GLY A 133 12.01 -0.75 2.24
CA GLY A 133 12.12 -0.78 0.78
C GLY A 133 13.48 -0.30 0.28
N GLU A 134 14.03 0.78 0.84
CA GLU A 134 15.35 1.32 0.52
C GLU A 134 16.48 0.30 0.78
N ALA A 135 16.33 -0.51 1.83
CA ALA A 135 17.30 -1.57 2.14
C ALA A 135 17.19 -2.79 1.21
N HIS A 136 16.00 -3.06 0.66
CA HIS A 136 15.70 -4.34 0.01
C HIS A 136 15.51 -4.27 -1.50
N PHE A 137 15.04 -3.14 -2.06
CA PHE A 137 14.95 -3.01 -3.51
C PHE A 137 16.30 -2.61 -4.13
N GLU A 138 16.56 -3.13 -5.33
CA GLU A 138 17.70 -2.66 -6.15
C GLU A 138 17.42 -1.29 -6.74
N SER A 139 16.16 -1.01 -7.09
CA SER A 139 15.74 0.28 -7.61
C SER A 139 15.89 1.39 -6.57
N ASP A 140 16.49 2.51 -6.98
CA ASP A 140 16.51 3.74 -6.18
C ASP A 140 15.22 4.53 -6.29
N ARG A 141 14.36 4.18 -7.24
CA ARG A 141 13.09 4.83 -7.53
C ARG A 141 11.92 4.00 -7.02
N MET A 142 10.98 4.67 -6.35
CA MET A 142 9.70 4.15 -5.90
C MET A 142 8.59 5.04 -6.41
N VAL A 143 7.41 4.49 -6.69
CA VAL A 143 6.25 5.25 -7.16
C VAL A 143 5.05 5.04 -6.26
N CYS A 144 4.10 5.97 -6.29
CA CYS A 144 2.74 5.76 -5.82
C CYS A 144 1.75 6.39 -6.78
N ILE A 145 0.52 5.87 -6.77
CA ILE A 145 -0.54 6.28 -7.68
C ILE A 145 -1.70 6.78 -6.84
N ILE A 146 -2.12 8.03 -7.09
CA ILE A 146 -3.16 8.69 -6.30
C ILE A 146 -4.26 9.19 -7.25
N ASP A 147 -5.52 9.03 -6.84
CA ASP A 147 -6.64 9.64 -7.54
C ASP A 147 -6.65 11.15 -7.34
N PRO A 148 -6.90 11.95 -8.39
CA PRO A 148 -7.21 13.36 -8.24
C PRO A 148 -8.37 13.55 -7.24
N GLY A 149 -8.22 14.53 -6.33
CA GLY A 149 -9.18 14.76 -5.26
C GLY A 149 -8.96 13.93 -3.99
N ASN A 150 -8.01 12.98 -3.97
CA ASN A 150 -7.57 12.32 -2.73
C ASN A 150 -6.49 13.15 -2.03
N ASP A 151 -6.85 14.35 -1.58
CA ASP A 151 -5.94 15.31 -0.96
C ASP A 151 -5.28 14.76 0.31
N VAL A 152 -5.97 13.84 1.01
CA VAL A 152 -5.43 13.20 2.22
C VAL A 152 -4.22 12.35 1.85
N SER A 153 -4.33 11.50 0.84
CA SER A 153 -3.21 10.69 0.36
C SER A 153 -2.12 11.52 -0.30
N ALA A 154 -2.47 12.58 -1.02
CA ALA A 154 -1.49 13.51 -1.60
C ALA A 154 -0.61 14.17 -0.53
N ARG A 155 -1.21 14.64 0.58
CA ARG A 155 -0.46 15.17 1.72
C ARG A 155 0.43 14.13 2.42
N VAL A 156 -0.01 12.87 2.47
CA VAL A 156 0.83 11.79 3.02
C VAL A 156 2.03 11.54 2.10
N ALA A 157 1.80 11.44 0.79
CA ALA A 157 2.87 11.27 -0.20
C ALA A 157 3.90 12.41 -0.15
N ASP A 158 3.44 13.67 -0.08
CA ASP A 158 4.32 14.85 0.02
C ASP A 158 5.21 14.81 1.28
N LYS A 159 4.63 14.47 2.46
CA LYS A 159 5.38 14.29 3.72
C LYS A 159 6.44 13.17 3.68
N LEU A 160 6.29 12.24 2.74
CA LEU A 160 7.21 11.13 2.51
C LEU A 160 8.21 11.41 1.37
N GLY A 161 8.17 12.62 0.79
CA GLY A 161 9.10 13.06 -0.24
C GLY A 161 8.74 12.63 -1.66
N PHE A 162 7.52 12.12 -1.87
CA PHE A 162 7.04 11.85 -3.23
C PHE A 162 6.69 13.16 -3.94
N ARG A 163 6.99 13.22 -5.25
CA ARG A 163 6.68 14.36 -6.12
C ARG A 163 5.94 13.88 -7.36
N GLU A 164 4.92 14.63 -7.77
CA GLU A 164 4.22 14.37 -9.03
C GLU A 164 5.19 14.49 -10.20
N TYR A 165 5.20 13.50 -11.09
CA TYR A 165 5.98 13.54 -12.32
C TYR A 165 5.12 13.42 -13.58
N THR A 166 3.92 12.82 -13.48
CA THR A 166 2.99 12.76 -14.62
C THR A 166 1.57 12.46 -14.18
N ARG A 167 0.63 12.72 -15.08
CA ARG A 167 -0.78 12.31 -14.96
C ARG A 167 -1.15 11.46 -16.15
N VAL A 168 -1.93 10.42 -15.91
CA VAL A 168 -2.39 9.49 -16.95
C VAL A 168 -3.89 9.22 -16.77
N ALA A 169 -4.54 8.71 -17.80
CA ALA A 169 -5.87 8.12 -17.67
C ALA A 169 -5.75 6.59 -17.64
N ASN A 170 -6.51 5.93 -16.77
CA ASN A 170 -6.66 4.48 -16.84
C ASN A 170 -7.52 4.08 -18.06
N LYS A 171 -7.69 2.76 -18.29
CA LYS A 171 -8.49 2.25 -19.42
C LYS A 171 -9.95 2.71 -19.43
N GLN A 172 -10.48 3.11 -18.27
CA GLN A 172 -11.83 3.65 -18.11
C GLN A 172 -11.88 5.18 -18.24
N GLY A 173 -10.76 5.83 -18.60
CA GLY A 173 -10.67 7.29 -18.75
C GLY A 173 -10.52 8.05 -17.43
N HIS A 174 -10.41 7.38 -16.28
CA HIS A 174 -10.23 8.04 -15.00
C HIS A 174 -8.78 8.51 -14.84
N ALA A 175 -8.61 9.79 -14.49
CA ALA A 175 -7.31 10.37 -14.26
C ALA A 175 -6.62 9.74 -13.03
N LYS A 176 -5.31 9.57 -13.12
CA LYS A 176 -4.42 9.14 -12.03
C LYS A 176 -3.21 10.05 -11.98
N ILE A 177 -2.79 10.42 -10.78
CA ILE A 177 -1.55 11.17 -10.53
C ILE A 177 -0.48 10.15 -10.19
N LEU A 178 0.62 10.16 -10.92
CA LEU A 178 1.78 9.33 -10.67
C LEU A 178 2.84 10.18 -9.96
N LEU A 179 3.24 9.73 -8.78
CA LEU A 179 4.26 10.38 -7.98
C LEU A 179 5.45 9.44 -7.82
N GLU A 180 6.63 10.02 -7.76
CA GLU A 180 7.88 9.28 -7.58
C GLU A 180 8.70 9.83 -6.42
N ARG A 181 9.52 8.97 -5.86
CA ARG A 181 10.53 9.28 -4.85
C ARG A 181 11.79 8.49 -5.17
N TYR A 182 12.92 9.14 -5.05
CA TYR A 182 14.24 8.49 -5.14
C TYR A 182 14.81 8.28 -3.73
N ARG A 183 15.63 7.24 -3.60
CA ARG A 183 16.42 7.00 -2.39
C ARG A 183 17.29 8.24 -2.13
N GLY A 184 17.29 8.74 -0.91
CA GLY A 184 18.13 9.84 -0.48
C GLY A 184 19.54 9.39 -0.10
#